data_c7c89bd76f376dadbccb738f4044188e
#
_entry.id   c7c89bd76f376dadbccb738f4044188e
#
_cell.length_a   1.000
_cell.length_b   1.000
_cell.length_c   1.000
_cell.angle_alpha   90.00
_cell.angle_beta   90.00
_cell.angle_gamma   90.00
#
_symmetry.space_group_name_H-M   'P 1'
#
loop_
_entity.id
_entity.type
_entity.pdbx_description
1 polymer ?
#
loop_
_entity_poly.entity_id
_entity_poly.type
_entity_poly.pdbx_seq_one_letter_code
_entity_poly.pdbx_strand_id
1 'polypeptide(L)'
;MHADQWFVDIGVTPKRITNFKSQLVKFWMPIQVDSNSSNLLLIPNSHKDKNNYKYDLVKTNNGIKPSLKNDLNQNKKLMIKNENGCPVIFNMDLIHGGAINKSKNCRISIEFEFFCSI
;
A
#
# COMPACT_ATOMS: atom_id res chain seq x y z
N MET A 1 -2.44 -5.82 5.38
CA MET A 1 -2.51 -4.47 4.78
C MET A 1 -1.64 -3.52 5.59
N HIS A 2 -1.10 -2.48 5.01
CA HIS A 2 -0.22 -1.48 5.63
C HIS A 2 -0.35 -0.14 4.93
N ALA A 3 0.19 0.90 5.55
CA ALA A 3 0.51 2.15 4.89
C ALA A 3 2.04 2.24 4.74
N ASP A 4 2.54 2.76 3.63
CA ASP A 4 4.00 2.86 3.41
C ASP A 4 4.67 3.80 4.42
N GLN A 5 3.96 4.82 4.88
CA GLN A 5 4.43 5.71 5.95
C GLN A 5 4.86 4.93 7.21
N TRP A 6 4.19 3.82 7.54
CA TRP A 6 4.55 3.03 8.74
C TRP A 6 5.94 2.41 8.66
N PHE A 7 6.44 2.11 7.44
CA PHE A 7 7.83 1.64 7.26
C PHE A 7 8.85 2.76 7.52
N VAL A 8 8.48 4.00 7.21
CA VAL A 8 9.29 5.18 7.56
C VAL A 8 9.30 5.39 9.07
N ASP A 9 8.14 5.27 9.71
CA ASP A 9 7.99 5.48 11.15
C ASP A 9 8.80 4.50 11.99
N ILE A 10 8.94 3.26 11.54
CA ILE A 10 9.76 2.23 12.20
C ILE A 10 11.22 2.19 11.72
N GLY A 11 11.62 3.10 10.82
CA GLY A 11 13.00 3.24 10.36
C GLY A 11 13.47 2.20 9.34
N VAL A 12 12.58 1.40 8.78
CA VAL A 12 12.91 0.45 7.69
C VAL A 12 13.13 1.20 6.38
N THR A 13 12.27 2.19 6.09
CA THR A 13 12.49 3.10 4.98
C THR A 13 13.16 4.38 5.52
N PRO A 14 14.29 4.82 4.96
CA PRO A 14 14.98 6.02 5.42
C PRO A 14 14.07 7.24 5.38
N LYS A 15 14.07 8.02 6.48
CA LYS A 15 13.53 9.37 6.44
C LYS A 15 14.38 10.20 5.51
N ARG A 16 13.89 10.48 4.33
CA ARG A 16 14.52 11.50 3.50
C ARG A 16 14.15 12.85 4.07
N ILE A 17 15.12 13.51 4.67
CA ILE A 17 14.98 14.89 5.12
C ILE A 17 14.89 15.74 3.86
N THR A 18 13.69 16.13 3.53
CA THR A 18 13.48 17.16 2.52
C THR A 18 13.05 18.40 3.25
N ASN A 19 13.82 19.48 3.11
CA ASN A 19 13.44 20.83 3.54
C ASN A 19 12.30 21.40 2.68
N PHE A 20 11.74 20.58 1.81
CA PHE A 20 10.66 20.94 0.90
C PHE A 20 9.33 20.42 1.44
N LYS A 21 8.30 21.21 1.30
CA LYS A 21 6.91 20.76 1.45
C LYS A 21 6.58 19.80 0.31
N SER A 22 7.11 18.58 0.37
CA SER A 22 6.89 17.55 -0.61
C SER A 22 6.05 16.44 0.00
N GLN A 23 5.14 15.93 -0.77
CA GLN A 23 4.34 14.79 -0.41
C GLN A 23 4.87 13.55 -1.11
N LEU A 24 5.10 12.49 -0.34
CA LEU A 24 5.47 11.20 -0.89
C LEU A 24 4.23 10.49 -1.41
N VAL A 25 4.29 10.05 -2.66
CA VAL A 25 3.23 9.30 -3.31
C VAL A 25 3.75 7.96 -3.82
N LYS A 26 2.88 6.97 -3.77
CA LYS A 26 3.13 5.62 -4.28
C LYS A 26 2.57 5.50 -5.69
N PHE A 27 3.37 4.95 -6.57
CA PHE A 27 2.95 4.46 -7.88
C PHE A 27 2.90 2.93 -7.82
N TRP A 28 1.81 2.35 -8.25
CA TRP A 28 1.64 0.92 -8.38
C TRP A 28 0.99 0.59 -9.72
N MET A 29 1.61 -0.29 -10.49
CA MET A 29 1.12 -0.68 -11.81
C MET A 29 1.11 -2.22 -11.94
N PRO A 30 -0.05 -2.82 -12.24
CA PRO A 30 -0.12 -4.24 -12.54
C PRO A 30 0.48 -4.52 -13.92
N ILE A 31 1.40 -5.47 -13.99
CA ILE A 31 1.94 -6.00 -15.24
C ILE A 31 1.18 -7.26 -15.63
N GLN A 32 0.98 -8.15 -14.64
CA GLN A 32 0.22 -9.36 -14.79
C GLN A 32 -0.55 -9.61 -13.49
N VAL A 33 -1.84 -9.37 -13.52
CA VAL A 33 -2.75 -9.64 -12.41
C VAL A 33 -4.04 -10.23 -12.93
N ASP A 34 -4.67 -11.07 -12.12
CA ASP A 34 -6.08 -11.40 -12.28
C ASP A 34 -6.90 -10.28 -11.63
N SER A 35 -7.65 -9.56 -12.43
CA SER A 35 -8.43 -8.38 -11.99
C SER A 35 -9.48 -8.70 -10.94
N ASN A 36 -9.89 -9.96 -10.85
CA ASN A 36 -10.92 -10.41 -9.91
C ASN A 36 -10.35 -10.99 -8.61
N SER A 37 -9.08 -11.37 -8.56
CA SER A 37 -8.53 -12.05 -7.40
C SER A 37 -7.18 -11.57 -6.90
N SER A 38 -6.32 -11.03 -7.76
CA SER A 38 -4.93 -10.74 -7.37
C SER A 38 -4.54 -9.27 -7.47
N ASN A 39 -5.50 -8.38 -7.57
CA ASN A 39 -5.26 -6.94 -7.70
C ASN A 39 -4.96 -6.27 -6.35
N LEU A 40 -4.83 -4.96 -6.33
CA LEU A 40 -4.56 -4.18 -5.14
C LEU A 40 -5.85 -4.00 -4.30
N LEU A 41 -5.74 -4.27 -3.01
CA LEU A 41 -6.74 -3.91 -2.00
C LEU A 41 -6.37 -2.57 -1.39
N LEU A 42 -7.35 -1.74 -1.13
CA LEU A 42 -7.16 -0.49 -0.41
C LEU A 42 -8.36 -0.19 0.51
N ILE A 43 -8.12 0.68 1.49
CA ILE A 43 -9.17 1.24 2.34
C ILE A 43 -9.37 2.69 1.91
N PRO A 44 -10.48 2.99 1.21
CA PRO A 44 -10.76 4.35 0.75
C PRO A 44 -10.72 5.37 1.89
N ASN A 45 -10.14 6.54 1.63
CA ASN A 45 -10.00 7.65 2.57
C ASN A 45 -9.16 7.39 3.83
N SER A 46 -8.52 6.24 3.99
CA SER A 46 -7.71 5.94 5.18
C SER A 46 -6.55 6.93 5.38
N HIS A 47 -6.01 7.50 4.32
CA HIS A 47 -4.99 8.55 4.38
C HIS A 47 -5.45 9.86 5.04
N LYS A 48 -6.77 10.15 5.03
CA LYS A 48 -7.37 11.32 5.66
C LYS A 48 -7.64 11.08 7.16
N ASP A 49 -7.80 9.84 7.54
CA ASP A 49 -8.22 9.42 8.88
C ASP A 49 -7.19 8.51 9.55
N LYS A 50 -5.93 8.78 9.27
CA LYS A 50 -4.79 7.96 9.68
C LYS A 50 -4.69 7.70 11.18
N ASN A 51 -5.18 8.62 12.02
CA ASN A 51 -5.15 8.48 13.49
C ASN A 51 -6.06 7.35 14.00
N ASN A 52 -7.05 6.94 13.22
CA ASN A 52 -7.96 5.84 13.55
C ASN A 52 -7.40 4.46 13.18
N TYR A 53 -6.25 4.42 12.51
CA TYR A 53 -5.60 3.18 12.11
C TYR A 53 -4.31 2.97 12.86
N LYS A 54 -4.16 1.78 13.43
CA LYS A 54 -2.96 1.36 14.14
C LYS A 54 -2.39 0.11 13.49
N TYR A 55 -1.10 -0.13 13.70
CA TYR A 55 -0.42 -1.32 13.21
C TYR A 55 0.29 -2.07 14.33
N ASP A 56 0.46 -3.35 14.14
CA ASP A 56 1.35 -4.21 14.90
C ASP A 56 2.59 -4.54 14.06
N LEU A 57 3.70 -4.81 14.72
CA LEU A 57 4.91 -5.27 14.07
C LEU A 57 4.86 -6.79 13.94
N VAL A 58 4.87 -7.27 12.70
CA VAL A 58 4.81 -8.69 12.39
C VAL A 58 6.16 -9.16 11.86
N LYS A 59 6.69 -10.21 12.48
CA LYS A 59 7.91 -10.87 12.00
C LYS A 59 7.60 -11.73 10.78
N THR A 60 8.37 -11.57 9.73
CA THR A 60 8.30 -12.37 8.49
C THR A 60 9.66 -12.94 8.15
N ASN A 61 9.74 -13.83 7.18
CA ASN A 61 11.01 -14.36 6.69
C ASN A 61 11.96 -13.27 6.15
N ASN A 62 11.41 -12.15 5.72
CA ASN A 62 12.15 -11.02 5.14
C ASN A 62 12.35 -9.85 6.14
N GLY A 63 12.14 -10.09 7.43
CA GLY A 63 12.30 -9.08 8.47
C GLY A 63 10.98 -8.68 9.15
N ILE A 64 11.00 -7.53 9.82
CA ILE A 64 9.86 -6.99 10.53
C ILE A 64 9.09 -6.05 9.59
N LYS A 65 7.76 -6.20 9.54
CA LYS A 65 6.90 -5.30 8.79
C LYS A 65 5.71 -4.82 9.63
N PRO A 66 5.25 -3.58 9.43
CA PRO A 66 4.00 -3.12 10.01
C PRO A 66 2.81 -3.77 9.31
N SER A 67 1.81 -4.14 10.08
CA SER A 67 0.57 -4.72 9.57
C SER A 67 -0.61 -4.12 10.32
N LEU A 68 -1.67 -3.81 9.62
CA LEU A 68 -2.89 -3.24 10.20
C LEU A 68 -3.39 -4.10 11.37
N LYS A 69 -3.52 -3.48 12.55
CA LYS A 69 -3.81 -4.16 13.81
C LYS A 69 -5.22 -4.75 13.89
N ASN A 70 -6.19 -4.05 13.38
CA ASN A 70 -7.59 -4.46 13.51
C ASN A 70 -8.06 -5.08 12.21
N ASP A 71 -8.71 -6.22 12.34
CA ASP A 71 -9.50 -6.79 11.24
C ASP A 71 -10.69 -5.86 10.98
N LEU A 72 -10.39 -4.78 10.27
CA LEU A 72 -11.41 -3.83 9.86
C LEU A 72 -12.44 -4.60 9.07
N ASN A 73 -13.67 -4.31 9.43
CA ASN A 73 -14.85 -4.78 8.74
C ASN A 73 -14.57 -4.95 7.25
N GLN A 74 -14.67 -6.16 6.73
CA GLN A 74 -14.38 -6.52 5.33
C GLN A 74 -15.01 -5.53 4.34
N ASN A 75 -16.11 -4.90 4.74
CA ASN A 75 -16.87 -3.91 3.98
C ASN A 75 -16.11 -2.60 3.69
N LYS A 76 -14.99 -2.33 4.40
CA LYS A 76 -14.16 -1.14 4.15
C LYS A 76 -13.07 -1.38 3.11
N LYS A 77 -12.78 -2.63 2.77
CA LYS A 77 -11.74 -2.98 1.80
C LYS A 77 -12.32 -2.97 0.39
N LEU A 78 -11.69 -2.22 -0.48
CA LEU A 78 -12.00 -2.18 -1.90
C LEU A 78 -10.87 -2.83 -2.68
N MET A 79 -11.18 -3.80 -3.52
CA MET A 79 -10.24 -4.29 -4.53
C MET A 79 -10.41 -3.46 -5.80
N ILE A 80 -9.35 -2.80 -6.24
CA ILE A 80 -9.38 -2.08 -7.50
C ILE A 80 -9.39 -3.08 -8.66
N LYS A 81 -10.06 -2.70 -9.74
CA LYS A 81 -10.17 -3.53 -10.96
C LYS A 81 -9.40 -2.90 -12.10
N ASN A 82 -8.10 -2.70 -11.89
CA ASN A 82 -7.25 -2.18 -12.95
C ASN A 82 -6.94 -3.25 -13.98
N GLU A 83 -6.87 -2.84 -15.21
CA GLU A 83 -6.27 -3.63 -16.27
C GLU A 83 -4.74 -3.60 -16.17
N ASN A 84 -4.08 -4.61 -16.72
CA ASN A 84 -2.63 -4.65 -16.82
C ASN A 84 -2.12 -3.41 -17.57
N GLY A 85 -1.08 -2.78 -17.05
CA GLY A 85 -0.52 -1.54 -17.59
C GLY A 85 -1.23 -0.25 -17.11
N CYS A 86 -2.36 -0.34 -16.39
CA CYS A 86 -3.06 0.82 -15.85
C CYS A 86 -2.57 1.14 -14.43
N PRO A 87 -1.80 2.22 -14.21
CA PRO A 87 -1.26 2.55 -12.90
C PRO A 87 -2.30 3.16 -11.96
N VAL A 88 -2.03 3.02 -10.67
CA VAL A 88 -2.68 3.76 -9.59
C VAL A 88 -1.64 4.57 -8.86
N ILE A 89 -1.97 5.83 -8.57
CA ILE A 89 -1.12 6.72 -7.78
C ILE A 89 -1.89 7.08 -6.52
N PHE A 90 -1.26 6.93 -5.37
CA PHE A 90 -1.90 7.21 -4.10
C PHE A 90 -0.92 7.71 -3.04
N ASN A 91 -1.48 8.34 -2.02
CA ASN A 91 -0.73 8.84 -0.87
C ASN A 91 -0.14 7.68 -0.07
N MET A 92 1.09 7.82 0.43
CA MET A 92 1.75 6.78 1.22
C MET A 92 1.07 6.46 2.56
N ASP A 93 0.21 7.34 3.06
CA ASP A 93 -0.63 7.07 4.24
C ASP A 93 -1.86 6.20 3.91
N LEU A 94 -2.16 5.96 2.63
CA LEU A 94 -3.28 5.11 2.24
C LEU A 94 -3.00 3.66 2.64
N ILE A 95 -3.93 3.05 3.38
CA ILE A 95 -3.82 1.64 3.75
C ILE A 95 -4.17 0.77 2.54
N HIS A 96 -3.21 -0.06 2.17
CA HIS A 96 -3.30 -0.92 1.00
C HIS A 96 -2.61 -2.26 1.22
N GLY A 97 -2.72 -3.14 0.25
CA GLY A 97 -2.06 -4.43 0.23
C GLY A 97 -2.50 -5.27 -0.98
N GLY A 98 -1.78 -6.34 -1.25
CA GLY A 98 -2.18 -7.25 -2.31
C GLY A 98 -3.35 -8.13 -1.88
N ALA A 99 -4.32 -8.32 -2.77
CA ALA A 99 -5.31 -9.38 -2.60
C ALA A 99 -4.64 -10.76 -2.68
N ILE A 100 -5.25 -11.76 -2.08
CA ILE A 100 -4.79 -13.14 -2.20
C ILE A 100 -4.96 -13.57 -3.65
N ASN A 101 -3.85 -13.99 -4.27
CA ASN A 101 -3.90 -14.50 -5.63
C ASN A 101 -4.54 -15.89 -5.65
N LYS A 102 -5.75 -15.98 -6.19
CA LYS A 102 -6.49 -17.24 -6.38
C LYS A 102 -6.41 -17.74 -7.83
N SER A 103 -5.69 -17.03 -8.69
CA SER A 103 -5.49 -17.44 -10.08
C SER A 103 -4.35 -18.47 -10.20
N LYS A 104 -4.27 -19.11 -11.36
CA LYS A 104 -3.17 -20.04 -11.70
C LYS A 104 -1.88 -19.31 -12.13
N ASN A 105 -1.96 -18.00 -12.36
CA ASN A 105 -0.86 -17.19 -12.87
C ASN A 105 -0.16 -16.44 -11.74
N CYS A 106 1.13 -16.18 -11.88
CA CYS A 106 1.86 -15.29 -10.99
C CYS A 106 1.30 -13.87 -11.08
N ARG A 107 1.24 -13.18 -9.93
CA ARG A 107 1.01 -11.75 -9.91
C ARG A 107 2.35 -11.03 -10.07
N ILE A 108 2.41 -10.11 -11.03
CA ILE A 108 3.57 -9.26 -11.28
C ILE A 108 3.09 -7.80 -11.28
N SER A 109 3.73 -6.97 -10.48
CA SER A 109 3.48 -5.53 -10.43
C SER A 109 4.79 -4.76 -10.33
N ILE A 110 4.77 -3.53 -10.79
CA ILE A 110 5.85 -2.56 -10.57
C ILE A 110 5.35 -1.55 -9.55
N GLU A 111 6.20 -1.21 -8.60
CA GLU A 111 5.91 -0.17 -7.63
C GLU A 111 7.15 0.67 -7.34
N PHE A 112 6.93 1.97 -7.16
CA PHE A 112 7.94 2.91 -6.72
C PHE A 112 7.30 4.10 -6.01
N GLU A 113 8.12 4.85 -5.33
CA GLU A 113 7.73 6.04 -4.59
C GLU A 113 8.44 7.26 -5.17
N PHE A 114 7.75 8.38 -5.20
CA PHE A 114 8.33 9.64 -5.64
C PHE A 114 7.79 10.81 -4.84
N PHE A 115 8.58 11.87 -4.78
CA PHE A 115 8.19 13.12 -4.12
C PHE A 115 7.48 14.02 -5.11
N CYS A 116 6.27 14.46 -4.75
CA CYS A 116 5.60 15.55 -5.41
C CYS A 116 5.82 16.83 -4.60
N SER A 117 6.40 17.87 -5.22
CA SER A 117 6.36 19.21 -4.65
C SER A 117 4.97 19.79 -4.81
N ILE A 118 4.47 20.33 -3.74
CA ILE A 118 3.18 21.01 -3.72
C ILE A 118 3.42 22.51 -3.91
#